data_d895be4c490451e8ef295c3aded43c16
#
_entry.id   d895be4c490451e8ef295c3aded43c16
#
_cell.length_a   1.000
_cell.length_b   1.000
_cell.length_c   1.000
_cell.angle_alpha   90.00
_cell.angle_beta   90.00
_cell.angle_gamma   90.00
#
_symmetry.space_group_name_H-M   'P 1'
#
loop_
_entity.id
_entity.type
_entity.pdbx_description
1 polymer ?
#
loop_
_entity_poly.entity_id
_entity_poly.type
_entity_poly.pdbx_seq_one_letter_code
_entity_poly.pdbx_strand_id
1 'polypeptide(L)'
;MAPLIYIIRHGEAAHNVHRGYPERDPPLTKTGSYTTKHIYLPARPDLVLISPMTRTLQTAVNMFPFLAGQAPFDIPVQVLPDLREANDAICNKGLSRVELKTKFPQFDFSECNTEWDYEEHTTESAIERAERVRKRLKELSMTYNKIAVITHRGFKAFLVKGKRFGLAEVRCYRFASEEESRDEKIRVGMNCDTLEDQDFGPTVLILEESQRKDLITQRDCDL
;
A
#
# COMPACT_ATOMS: atom_id res chain seq x y z
N MET A 1 -10.34 -3.99 -20.84
CA MET A 1 -8.97 -4.23 -20.32
C MET A 1 -9.11 -4.74 -18.90
N ALA A 2 -8.21 -5.64 -18.45
CA ALA A 2 -8.22 -6.08 -17.06
C ALA A 2 -7.92 -4.91 -16.12
N PRO A 3 -8.56 -4.85 -14.95
CA PRO A 3 -8.29 -3.84 -13.95
C PRO A 3 -6.84 -3.90 -13.47
N LEU A 4 -6.21 -2.73 -13.27
CA LEU A 4 -4.83 -2.58 -12.83
C LEU A 4 -4.77 -2.10 -11.38
N ILE A 5 -3.90 -2.72 -10.59
CA ILE A 5 -3.66 -2.38 -9.20
C ILE A 5 -2.22 -1.87 -9.06
N TYR A 6 -2.06 -0.57 -8.84
CA TYR A 6 -0.76 0.03 -8.53
C TYR A 6 -0.49 -0.08 -7.04
N ILE A 7 0.46 -0.92 -6.65
CA ILE A 7 0.87 -1.05 -5.25
C ILE A 7 2.11 -0.19 -5.03
N ILE A 8 2.01 0.74 -4.09
CA ILE A 8 3.01 1.74 -3.76
C ILE A 8 3.49 1.54 -2.33
N ARG A 9 4.80 1.46 -2.13
CA ARG A 9 5.37 1.56 -0.79
C ARG A 9 5.56 3.03 -0.42
N HIS A 10 5.23 3.39 0.83
CA HIS A 10 5.50 4.72 1.36
C HIS A 10 6.95 5.18 1.13
N GLY A 11 7.18 6.48 1.06
CA GLY A 11 8.49 7.11 1.00
C GLY A 11 9.34 6.86 2.23
N GLU A 12 10.59 7.33 2.21
CA GLU A 12 11.47 7.26 3.38
C GLU A 12 10.84 7.95 4.58
N ALA A 13 10.73 7.23 5.70
CA ALA A 13 10.22 7.73 6.97
C ALA A 13 11.31 7.66 8.05
N ALA A 14 11.12 8.38 9.17
CA ALA A 14 12.14 8.52 10.20
C ALA A 14 12.71 7.18 10.70
N HIS A 15 11.87 6.14 10.84
CA HIS A 15 12.31 4.80 11.24
C HIS A 15 13.16 4.06 10.19
N ASN A 16 13.18 4.51 8.95
CA ASN A 16 14.02 3.91 7.90
C ASN A 16 15.47 4.36 8.00
N VAL A 17 15.72 5.55 8.52
CA VAL A 17 17.06 6.15 8.70
C VAL A 17 17.58 6.01 10.13
N HIS A 18 16.69 5.90 11.13
CA HIS A 18 17.05 5.70 12.54
C HIS A 18 16.60 4.30 12.98
N ARG A 19 17.55 3.35 13.06
CA ARG A 19 17.26 2.03 13.61
C ARG A 19 16.81 2.12 15.06
N GLY A 20 15.75 1.39 15.42
CA GLY A 20 15.18 1.45 16.77
C GLY A 20 14.46 2.76 17.08
N TYR A 21 13.89 3.42 16.06
CA TYR A 21 13.10 4.63 16.23
C TYR A 21 12.08 4.47 17.36
N PRO A 22 12.11 5.31 18.41
CA PRO A 22 11.42 5.04 19.67
C PRO A 22 9.95 5.46 19.69
N GLU A 23 9.50 6.21 18.68
CA GLU A 23 8.15 6.78 18.65
C GLU A 23 7.23 6.01 17.69
N ARG A 24 5.93 6.03 18.00
CA ARG A 24 4.90 5.47 17.12
C ARG A 24 4.68 6.37 15.90
N ASP A 25 4.21 5.75 14.82
CA ASP A 25 3.74 6.38 13.59
C ASP A 25 4.67 7.48 13.01
N PRO A 26 5.95 7.14 12.72
CA PRO A 26 6.92 8.11 12.22
C PRO A 26 6.49 8.74 10.89
N PRO A 27 6.71 10.07 10.74
CA PRO A 27 6.46 10.79 9.49
C PRO A 27 7.53 10.49 8.44
N LEU A 28 7.28 10.92 7.20
CA LEU A 28 8.30 10.97 6.15
C LEU A 28 9.45 11.90 6.56
N THR A 29 10.67 11.54 6.13
CA THR A 29 11.83 12.45 6.16
C THR A 29 11.67 13.54 5.09
N LYS A 30 12.58 14.53 5.10
CA LYS A 30 12.66 15.53 4.01
C LYS A 30 12.93 14.85 2.66
N THR A 31 13.84 13.89 2.62
CA THR A 31 14.15 13.06 1.44
C THR A 31 12.93 12.27 0.98
N GLY A 32 12.24 11.58 1.92
CA GLY A 32 11.03 10.83 1.59
C GLY A 32 9.90 11.71 1.07
N SER A 33 9.73 12.91 1.65
CA SER A 33 8.75 13.87 1.16
C SER A 33 9.10 14.40 -0.24
N TYR A 34 10.38 14.63 -0.52
CA TYR A 34 10.84 15.04 -1.85
C TYR A 34 10.64 13.93 -2.88
N THR A 35 11.14 12.72 -2.60
CA THR A 35 11.06 11.59 -3.56
C THR A 35 9.62 11.18 -3.88
N THR A 36 8.71 11.25 -2.90
CA THR A 36 7.31 10.87 -3.14
C THR A 36 6.54 11.86 -4.01
N LYS A 37 6.98 13.12 -4.11
CA LYS A 37 6.42 14.10 -5.07
C LYS A 37 6.77 13.77 -6.53
N HIS A 38 7.81 12.96 -6.75
CA HIS A 38 8.29 12.57 -8.07
C HIS A 38 7.92 11.12 -8.42
N ILE A 39 6.95 10.53 -7.71
CA ILE A 39 6.36 9.25 -8.10
C ILE A 39 5.26 9.52 -9.11
N TYR A 40 5.42 8.97 -10.30
CA TYR A 40 4.42 9.02 -11.34
C TYR A 40 3.84 7.62 -11.58
N LEU A 41 2.53 7.57 -11.84
CA LEU A 41 1.86 6.35 -12.28
C LEU A 41 1.69 6.41 -13.81
N PRO A 42 1.78 5.26 -14.52
CA PRO A 42 1.58 5.21 -15.96
C PRO A 42 0.21 5.74 -16.42
N ALA A 43 -0.77 5.67 -15.53
CA ALA A 43 -2.10 6.24 -15.76
C ALA A 43 -2.69 6.77 -14.44
N ARG A 44 -3.55 7.80 -14.57
CA ARG A 44 -4.30 8.34 -13.44
C ARG A 44 -5.19 7.23 -12.83
N PRO A 45 -5.16 7.00 -11.50
CA PRO A 45 -6.05 6.04 -10.86
C PRO A 45 -7.50 6.53 -10.81
N ASP A 46 -8.42 5.59 -10.75
CA ASP A 46 -9.86 5.86 -10.58
C ASP A 46 -10.28 5.80 -9.11
N LEU A 47 -9.41 5.19 -8.25
CA LEU A 47 -9.59 5.06 -6.80
C LEU A 47 -8.23 5.06 -6.13
N VAL A 48 -8.12 5.67 -4.95
CA VAL A 48 -6.93 5.63 -4.10
C VAL A 48 -7.26 5.01 -2.75
N LEU A 49 -6.56 3.93 -2.38
CA LEU A 49 -6.64 3.27 -1.08
C LEU A 49 -5.38 3.54 -0.27
N ILE A 50 -5.50 3.95 0.98
CA ILE A 50 -4.37 4.42 1.78
C ILE A 50 -4.40 3.75 3.16
N SER A 51 -3.26 3.25 3.61
CA SER A 51 -3.06 2.86 5.00
C SER A 51 -3.17 4.09 5.93
N PRO A 52 -3.80 3.99 7.12
CA PRO A 52 -3.98 5.11 8.03
C PRO A 52 -2.71 5.55 8.78
N MET A 53 -1.51 5.12 8.35
CA MET A 53 -0.25 5.57 8.94
C MET A 53 0.18 6.94 8.38
N THR A 54 0.75 7.80 9.23
CA THR A 54 1.20 9.15 8.83
C THR A 54 2.05 9.13 7.55
N ARG A 55 3.05 8.23 7.46
CA ARG A 55 3.94 8.13 6.30
C ARG A 55 3.25 7.75 4.99
N THR A 56 2.18 6.95 5.05
CA THR A 56 1.39 6.58 3.87
C THR A 56 0.43 7.69 3.46
N LEU A 57 -0.20 8.37 4.42
CA LEU A 57 -1.03 9.55 4.17
C LEU A 57 -0.21 10.68 3.55
N GLN A 58 0.99 10.96 4.09
CA GLN A 58 1.91 11.94 3.52
C GLN A 58 2.40 11.55 2.13
N THR A 59 2.68 10.24 1.88
CA THR A 59 3.03 9.74 0.55
C THR A 59 1.89 10.01 -0.44
N ALA A 60 0.65 9.72 -0.05
CA ALA A 60 -0.54 9.96 -0.88
C ALA A 60 -0.70 11.45 -1.24
N VAL A 61 -0.61 12.34 -0.25
CA VAL A 61 -0.72 13.80 -0.47
C VAL A 61 0.39 14.31 -1.38
N ASN A 62 1.62 13.78 -1.25
CA ASN A 62 2.73 14.17 -2.10
C ASN A 62 2.55 13.68 -3.56
N MET A 63 2.09 12.44 -3.75
CA MET A 63 1.84 11.87 -5.09
C MET A 63 0.63 12.49 -5.80
N PHE A 64 -0.39 12.85 -5.03
CA PHE A 64 -1.67 13.34 -5.51
C PHE A 64 -1.98 14.69 -4.87
N PRO A 65 -1.50 15.82 -5.46
CA PRO A 65 -1.64 17.16 -4.86
C PRO A 65 -3.09 17.57 -4.57
N PHE A 66 -4.09 17.03 -5.29
CA PHE A 66 -5.50 17.28 -5.01
C PHE A 66 -5.92 16.81 -3.60
N LEU A 67 -5.20 15.85 -2.98
CA LEU A 67 -5.44 15.37 -1.61
C LEU A 67 -4.98 16.35 -0.52
N ALA A 68 -4.27 17.42 -0.87
CA ALA A 68 -3.92 18.49 0.06
C ALA A 68 -5.10 19.45 0.32
N GLY A 69 -6.12 19.43 -0.55
CA GLY A 69 -7.36 20.20 -0.40
C GLY A 69 -8.36 19.56 0.54
N GLN A 70 -9.59 20.06 0.51
CA GLN A 70 -10.72 19.49 1.25
C GLN A 70 -11.54 18.57 0.35
N ALA A 71 -12.17 17.54 0.94
CA ALA A 71 -13.15 16.72 0.25
C ALA A 71 -14.38 17.57 -0.19
N PRO A 72 -15.11 17.18 -1.26
CA PRO A 72 -14.89 15.99 -2.07
C PRO A 72 -13.69 16.10 -3.00
N PHE A 73 -12.98 14.99 -3.20
CA PHE A 73 -11.85 14.91 -4.12
C PHE A 73 -12.29 14.52 -5.53
N ASP A 74 -11.50 14.89 -6.54
CA ASP A 74 -11.71 14.49 -7.95
C ASP A 74 -11.71 12.97 -8.18
N ILE A 75 -11.02 12.23 -7.30
CA ILE A 75 -10.93 10.78 -7.31
C ILE A 75 -11.36 10.29 -5.93
N PRO A 76 -12.22 9.25 -5.82
CA PRO A 76 -12.55 8.64 -4.54
C PRO A 76 -11.31 8.17 -3.79
N VAL A 77 -11.33 8.38 -2.47
CA VAL A 77 -10.24 7.99 -1.57
C VAL A 77 -10.81 7.24 -0.38
N GLN A 78 -10.21 6.12 -0.02
CA GLN A 78 -10.58 5.33 1.15
C GLN A 78 -9.34 5.09 2.01
N VAL A 79 -9.47 5.33 3.32
CA VAL A 79 -8.43 4.99 4.29
C VAL A 79 -8.78 3.65 4.92
N LEU A 80 -7.93 2.63 4.67
CA LEU A 80 -8.20 1.25 5.07
C LEU A 80 -7.23 0.78 6.16
N PRO A 81 -7.69 0.47 7.38
CA PRO A 81 -6.84 -0.04 8.46
C PRO A 81 -6.17 -1.38 8.12
N ASP A 82 -6.80 -2.21 7.29
CA ASP A 82 -6.21 -3.48 6.83
C ASP A 82 -4.92 -3.30 6.01
N LEU A 83 -4.64 -2.09 5.51
CA LEU A 83 -3.38 -1.77 4.79
C LEU A 83 -2.21 -1.44 5.73
N ARG A 84 -2.38 -1.48 7.07
CA ARG A 84 -1.31 -1.19 8.04
C ARG A 84 -0.13 -2.17 7.91
N GLU A 85 1.02 -1.80 8.47
CA GLU A 85 2.22 -2.65 8.46
C GLU A 85 1.98 -4.00 9.17
N ALA A 86 2.77 -5.02 8.85
CA ALA A 86 2.60 -6.37 9.38
C ALA A 86 3.41 -6.63 10.66
N ASN A 87 4.56 -5.94 10.83
CA ASN A 87 5.48 -6.21 11.94
C ASN A 87 5.10 -5.46 13.21
N ASP A 88 5.19 -6.15 14.36
CA ASP A 88 4.90 -5.57 15.67
C ASP A 88 6.10 -4.78 16.24
N ALA A 89 6.32 -3.59 15.72
CA ALA A 89 7.32 -2.64 16.20
C ALA A 89 6.64 -1.33 16.61
N ILE A 90 7.23 -0.59 17.56
CA ILE A 90 6.64 0.67 18.04
C ILE A 90 6.35 1.66 16.90
N CYS A 91 7.23 1.75 15.92
CA CYS A 91 7.05 2.61 14.74
C CYS A 91 5.90 2.17 13.82
N ASN A 92 5.34 0.98 14.02
CA ASN A 92 4.21 0.44 13.28
C ASN A 92 2.88 0.56 14.04
N LYS A 93 2.91 1.03 15.28
CA LYS A 93 1.72 1.45 16.02
C LYS A 93 1.26 2.80 15.48
N GLY A 94 0.04 2.88 14.98
CA GLY A 94 -0.53 4.10 14.42
C GLY A 94 -1.01 5.08 15.50
N LEU A 95 -1.42 6.26 15.08
CA LEU A 95 -2.11 7.23 15.92
C LEU A 95 -3.58 6.81 16.09
N SER A 96 -4.22 7.24 17.17
CA SER A 96 -5.65 7.07 17.34
C SER A 96 -6.44 7.74 16.23
N ARG A 97 -7.68 7.29 16.00
CA ARG A 97 -8.57 7.91 15.00
C ARG A 97 -8.77 9.42 15.24
N VAL A 98 -8.78 9.86 16.50
CA VAL A 98 -8.95 11.27 16.86
C VAL A 98 -7.72 12.09 16.44
N GLU A 99 -6.52 11.59 16.75
CA GLU A 99 -5.25 12.24 16.35
C GLU A 99 -5.10 12.29 14.83
N LEU A 100 -5.47 11.20 14.12
CA LEU A 100 -5.46 11.17 12.66
C LEU A 100 -6.41 12.20 12.05
N LYS A 101 -7.65 12.32 12.57
CA LYS A 101 -8.61 13.36 12.12
C LYS A 101 -8.10 14.77 12.36
N THR A 102 -7.39 15.00 13.46
CA THR A 102 -6.79 16.30 13.76
C THR A 102 -5.64 16.62 12.80
N LYS A 103 -4.82 15.62 12.49
CA LYS A 103 -3.61 15.77 11.64
C LYS A 103 -3.92 15.82 10.15
N PHE A 104 -4.96 15.10 9.72
CA PHE A 104 -5.39 14.95 8.33
C PHE A 104 -6.90 15.11 8.20
N PRO A 105 -7.45 16.30 8.49
CA PRO A 105 -8.90 16.53 8.56
C PRO A 105 -9.62 16.31 7.23
N GLN A 106 -8.89 16.29 6.12
CA GLN A 106 -9.43 16.07 4.78
C GLN A 106 -9.80 14.61 4.49
N PHE A 107 -9.29 13.63 5.28
CA PHE A 107 -9.58 12.21 5.05
C PHE A 107 -10.69 11.69 5.96
N ASP A 108 -11.45 10.74 5.43
CA ASP A 108 -12.41 9.97 6.22
C ASP A 108 -11.74 8.75 6.86
N PHE A 109 -11.79 8.70 8.20
CA PHE A 109 -11.28 7.60 9.02
C PHE A 109 -12.41 6.76 9.63
N SER A 110 -13.59 6.74 9.04
CA SER A 110 -14.75 6.01 9.58
C SER A 110 -14.52 4.50 9.65
N GLU A 111 -13.74 3.94 8.73
CA GLU A 111 -13.36 2.52 8.72
C GLU A 111 -12.30 2.17 9.79
N CYS A 112 -11.63 3.16 10.38
CA CYS A 112 -10.73 2.94 11.49
C CYS A 112 -11.53 2.90 12.80
N ASN A 113 -11.52 1.76 13.50
CA ASN A 113 -12.02 1.70 14.87
C ASN A 113 -11.28 2.68 15.75
N THR A 114 -11.78 2.95 16.96
CA THR A 114 -11.10 3.87 17.89
C THR A 114 -9.67 3.40 18.18
N GLU A 115 -9.48 2.09 18.28
CA GLU A 115 -8.21 1.41 18.54
C GLU A 115 -7.82 0.48 17.40
N TRP A 116 -7.85 0.98 16.15
CA TRP A 116 -7.64 0.20 14.94
C TRP A 116 -6.25 -0.44 14.82
N ASP A 117 -5.26 0.01 15.56
CA ASP A 117 -3.85 -0.39 15.51
C ASP A 117 -3.40 -1.24 16.70
N TYR A 118 -4.32 -1.58 17.64
CA TYR A 118 -4.00 -2.33 18.86
C TYR A 118 -4.12 -3.85 18.72
N GLU A 119 -4.66 -4.34 17.59
CA GLU A 119 -4.65 -5.76 17.30
C GLU A 119 -3.22 -6.29 17.13
N GLU A 120 -3.02 -7.52 17.53
CA GLU A 120 -1.72 -8.20 17.44
C GLU A 120 -1.24 -8.28 15.98
N HIS A 121 0.02 -7.92 15.75
CA HIS A 121 0.67 -7.97 14.45
C HIS A 121 1.34 -9.34 14.25
N THR A 122 0.56 -10.43 14.20
CA THR A 122 1.07 -11.77 13.91
C THR A 122 1.16 -12.05 12.43
N THR A 123 1.93 -13.08 12.06
CA THR A 123 2.02 -13.58 10.69
C THR A 123 0.67 -14.03 10.17
N GLU A 124 -0.08 -14.78 10.99
CA GLU A 124 -1.40 -15.31 10.66
C GLU A 124 -2.40 -14.15 10.40
N SER A 125 -2.44 -13.18 11.30
CA SER A 125 -3.26 -11.97 11.14
C SER A 125 -2.88 -11.21 9.85
N ALA A 126 -1.60 -11.14 9.48
CA ALA A 126 -1.15 -10.48 8.26
C ALA A 126 -1.58 -11.24 7.00
N ILE A 127 -1.55 -12.58 7.00
CA ILE A 127 -2.02 -13.43 5.90
C ILE A 127 -3.52 -13.25 5.68
N GLU A 128 -4.33 -13.37 6.75
CA GLU A 128 -5.78 -13.20 6.69
C GLU A 128 -6.18 -11.79 6.22
N ARG A 129 -5.52 -10.79 6.76
CA ARG A 129 -5.73 -9.39 6.41
C ARG A 129 -5.39 -9.13 4.94
N ALA A 130 -4.29 -9.70 4.43
CA ALA A 130 -3.90 -9.58 3.03
C ALA A 130 -4.93 -10.22 2.09
N GLU A 131 -5.52 -11.36 2.45
CA GLU A 131 -6.60 -11.97 1.68
C GLU A 131 -7.87 -11.11 1.71
N ARG A 132 -8.25 -10.53 2.86
CA ARG A 132 -9.38 -9.58 2.91
C ARG A 132 -9.15 -8.38 1.99
N VAL A 133 -7.93 -7.83 1.99
CA VAL A 133 -7.57 -6.72 1.09
C VAL A 133 -7.66 -7.14 -0.38
N ARG A 134 -7.14 -8.31 -0.76
CA ARG A 134 -7.23 -8.80 -2.14
C ARG A 134 -8.69 -9.00 -2.59
N LYS A 135 -9.55 -9.57 -1.75
CA LYS A 135 -10.98 -9.71 -2.02
C LYS A 135 -11.64 -8.35 -2.22
N ARG A 136 -11.39 -7.41 -1.31
CA ARG A 136 -11.92 -6.04 -1.44
C ARG A 136 -11.45 -5.35 -2.71
N LEU A 137 -10.16 -5.50 -3.07
CA LEU A 137 -9.63 -4.98 -4.33
C LEU A 137 -10.33 -5.58 -5.55
N LYS A 138 -10.63 -6.91 -5.51
CA LYS A 138 -11.36 -7.58 -6.59
C LYS A 138 -12.80 -7.07 -6.71
N GLU A 139 -13.49 -6.85 -5.61
CA GLU A 139 -14.82 -6.24 -5.60
C GLU A 139 -14.80 -4.81 -6.15
N LEU A 140 -13.87 -3.98 -5.68
CA LEU A 140 -13.69 -2.60 -6.14
C LEU A 140 -13.32 -2.54 -7.63
N SER A 141 -12.59 -3.54 -8.14
CA SER A 141 -12.21 -3.63 -9.56
C SER A 141 -13.37 -3.87 -10.51
N MET A 142 -14.55 -4.20 -10.01
CA MET A 142 -15.79 -4.25 -10.80
C MET A 142 -16.28 -2.85 -11.20
N THR A 143 -15.88 -1.82 -10.44
CA THR A 143 -16.27 -0.42 -10.67
C THR A 143 -15.09 0.43 -11.13
N TYR A 144 -13.89 0.17 -10.61
CA TYR A 144 -12.68 0.97 -10.85
C TYR A 144 -11.65 0.17 -11.64
N ASN A 145 -11.21 0.70 -12.79
CA ASN A 145 -10.25 0.01 -13.66
C ASN A 145 -8.79 0.19 -13.22
N LYS A 146 -8.49 1.23 -12.45
CA LYS A 146 -7.14 1.56 -11.97
C LYS A 146 -7.21 1.96 -10.51
N ILE A 147 -6.66 1.14 -9.63
CA ILE A 147 -6.69 1.36 -8.20
C ILE A 147 -5.25 1.57 -7.70
N ALA A 148 -4.98 2.70 -7.04
CA ALA A 148 -3.72 2.94 -6.36
C ALA A 148 -3.83 2.52 -4.88
N VAL A 149 -2.86 1.73 -4.40
CA VAL A 149 -2.81 1.20 -3.03
C VAL A 149 -1.50 1.64 -2.37
N ILE A 150 -1.57 2.51 -1.36
CA ILE A 150 -0.40 3.01 -0.65
C ILE A 150 -0.29 2.31 0.70
N THR A 151 0.79 1.55 0.88
CA THR A 151 0.98 0.68 2.03
C THR A 151 2.47 0.50 2.40
N HIS A 152 2.84 -0.61 3.06
CA HIS A 152 4.12 -0.82 3.72
C HIS A 152 4.85 -2.05 3.17
N ARG A 153 6.18 -2.12 3.44
CA ARG A 153 7.05 -3.19 2.94
C ARG A 153 6.64 -4.56 3.46
N GLY A 154 6.49 -4.70 4.78
CA GLY A 154 6.16 -5.99 5.42
C GLY A 154 4.78 -6.47 4.98
N PHE A 155 3.75 -5.63 5.04
CA PHE A 155 2.40 -6.03 4.64
C PHE A 155 2.33 -6.46 3.16
N LYS A 156 3.07 -5.82 2.26
CA LYS A 156 3.10 -6.23 0.85
C LYS A 156 3.66 -7.61 0.61
N ALA A 157 4.55 -8.10 1.47
CA ALA A 157 5.07 -9.45 1.38
C ALA A 157 3.97 -10.52 1.54
N PHE A 158 2.90 -10.19 2.28
CA PHE A 158 1.70 -11.03 2.43
C PHE A 158 0.67 -10.78 1.32
N LEU A 159 0.67 -9.59 0.74
CA LEU A 159 -0.32 -9.19 -0.26
C LEU A 159 0.00 -9.72 -1.66
N VAL A 160 1.27 -9.70 -2.06
CA VAL A 160 1.74 -10.07 -3.41
C VAL A 160 3.05 -10.83 -3.38
N LYS A 161 3.15 -11.82 -4.26
CA LYS A 161 4.37 -12.60 -4.50
C LYS A 161 5.47 -11.76 -5.13
N GLY A 162 6.73 -12.02 -4.81
CA GLY A 162 7.89 -11.46 -5.48
C GLY A 162 8.89 -10.75 -4.55
N LYS A 163 9.81 -9.99 -5.13
CA LYS A 163 10.90 -9.34 -4.42
C LYS A 163 10.41 -8.23 -3.47
N ARG A 164 11.18 -7.96 -2.42
CA ARG A 164 10.95 -6.79 -1.54
C ARG A 164 10.86 -5.50 -2.33
N PHE A 165 10.01 -4.60 -1.88
CA PHE A 165 9.89 -3.26 -2.48
C PHE A 165 10.90 -2.29 -1.87
N GLY A 166 11.55 -1.48 -2.71
CA GLY A 166 12.28 -0.29 -2.29
C GLY A 166 11.35 0.80 -1.73
N LEU A 167 11.93 1.84 -1.12
CA LEU A 167 11.17 3.03 -0.68
C LEU A 167 10.60 3.75 -1.91
N ALA A 168 9.38 4.24 -1.80
CA ALA A 168 8.68 4.93 -2.89
C ALA A 168 8.53 4.11 -4.19
N GLU A 169 8.74 2.79 -4.13
CA GLU A 169 8.62 1.92 -5.29
C GLU A 169 7.15 1.63 -5.62
N VAL A 170 6.87 1.66 -6.91
CA VAL A 170 5.56 1.31 -7.50
C VAL A 170 5.70 0.04 -8.32
N ARG A 171 4.74 -0.86 -8.19
CA ARG A 171 4.55 -2.00 -9.12
C ARG A 171 3.10 -2.12 -9.50
N CYS A 172 2.87 -2.52 -10.76
CA CYS A 172 1.55 -2.73 -11.31
C CYS A 172 1.19 -4.21 -11.29
N TYR A 173 -0.03 -4.52 -10.87
CA TYR A 173 -0.56 -5.87 -10.79
C TYR A 173 -1.91 -5.96 -11.47
N ARG A 174 -2.26 -7.16 -11.92
CA ARG A 174 -3.61 -7.56 -12.32
C ARG A 174 -4.07 -8.75 -11.50
N PHE A 175 -5.35 -9.00 -11.47
CA PHE A 175 -5.84 -10.25 -10.90
C PHE A 175 -5.51 -11.44 -11.82
N ALA A 176 -5.17 -12.57 -11.20
CA ALA A 176 -5.12 -13.84 -11.90
C ALA A 176 -6.49 -14.20 -12.46
N SER A 177 -6.52 -14.83 -13.63
CA SER A 177 -7.72 -15.50 -14.14
C SER A 177 -8.11 -16.67 -13.23
N GLU A 178 -9.31 -17.24 -13.43
CA GLU A 178 -9.71 -18.43 -12.70
C GLU A 178 -8.79 -19.62 -12.95
N GLU A 179 -8.31 -19.77 -14.19
CA GLU A 179 -7.37 -20.81 -14.58
C GLU A 179 -6.01 -20.60 -13.91
N GLU A 180 -5.45 -19.38 -13.99
CA GLU A 180 -4.20 -19.01 -13.32
C GLU A 180 -4.26 -19.19 -11.79
N SER A 181 -5.42 -18.91 -11.17
CA SER A 181 -5.61 -19.06 -9.72
C SER A 181 -5.62 -20.53 -9.26
N ARG A 182 -5.87 -21.48 -10.16
CA ARG A 182 -5.81 -22.93 -9.88
C ARG A 182 -4.38 -23.47 -9.96
N ASP A 183 -3.49 -22.78 -10.67
CA ASP A 183 -2.08 -23.19 -10.78
C ASP A 183 -1.34 -22.86 -9.46
N GLU A 184 -0.91 -23.91 -8.76
CA GLU A 184 -0.17 -23.81 -7.51
C GLU A 184 1.14 -23.02 -7.69
N LYS A 185 1.82 -23.11 -8.83
CA LYS A 185 3.06 -22.35 -9.11
C LYS A 185 2.82 -20.84 -9.16
N ILE A 186 1.61 -20.44 -9.54
CA ILE A 186 1.21 -19.03 -9.54
C ILE A 186 0.81 -18.61 -8.13
N ARG A 187 0.06 -19.46 -7.43
CA ARG A 187 -0.55 -19.16 -6.14
C ARG A 187 0.44 -19.25 -4.98
N VAL A 188 1.28 -20.30 -4.96
CA VAL A 188 2.24 -20.52 -3.87
C VAL A 188 3.61 -19.91 -4.20
N GLY A 189 4.28 -19.39 -3.20
CA GLY A 189 5.66 -18.93 -3.32
C GLY A 189 6.18 -18.32 -2.03
N MET A 190 7.49 -18.06 -2.01
CA MET A 190 8.16 -17.53 -0.84
C MET A 190 7.68 -16.12 -0.49
N ASN A 191 7.22 -15.94 0.74
CA ASN A 191 7.01 -14.63 1.32
C ASN A 191 8.38 -13.97 1.55
N CYS A 192 8.61 -12.81 0.97
CA CYS A 192 9.92 -12.16 1.01
C CYS A 192 10.26 -11.50 2.37
N ASP A 193 9.35 -11.51 3.33
CA ASP A 193 9.58 -10.98 4.69
C ASP A 193 9.84 -12.11 5.70
N THR A 194 9.03 -13.16 5.69
CA THR A 194 9.18 -14.34 6.56
C THR A 194 10.19 -15.37 6.05
N LEU A 195 10.46 -15.40 4.73
CA LEU A 195 11.25 -16.39 4.00
C LEU A 195 10.62 -17.81 4.02
N GLU A 196 9.35 -17.90 4.29
CA GLU A 196 8.56 -19.14 4.27
C GLU A 196 7.63 -19.16 3.05
N ASP A 197 7.22 -20.35 2.64
CA ASP A 197 6.24 -20.50 1.57
C ASP A 197 4.87 -20.03 2.07
N GLN A 198 4.19 -19.25 1.24
CA GLN A 198 2.84 -18.74 1.47
C GLN A 198 1.96 -19.04 0.28
N ASP A 199 0.72 -19.44 0.53
CA ASP A 199 -0.34 -19.46 -0.47
C ASP A 199 -0.98 -18.06 -0.54
N PHE A 200 -0.87 -17.41 -1.71
CA PHE A 200 -1.46 -16.09 -1.97
C PHE A 200 -2.89 -16.17 -2.53
N GLY A 201 -3.48 -17.38 -2.57
CA GLY A 201 -4.84 -17.61 -3.06
C GLY A 201 -5.91 -17.43 -1.98
N PRO A 202 -7.17 -17.58 -2.38
CA PRO A 202 -7.63 -17.80 -3.76
C PRO A 202 -7.62 -16.56 -4.65
N THR A 203 -7.48 -15.34 -4.09
CA THR A 203 -7.50 -14.08 -4.84
C THR A 203 -6.08 -13.61 -5.13
N VAL A 204 -5.49 -14.08 -6.23
CA VAL A 204 -4.08 -13.82 -6.56
C VAL A 204 -3.90 -12.57 -7.39
N LEU A 205 -2.90 -11.77 -7.03
CA LEU A 205 -2.41 -10.64 -7.81
C LEU A 205 -1.09 -11.00 -8.51
N ILE A 206 -1.04 -10.86 -9.84
CA ILE A 206 0.11 -11.17 -10.69
C ILE A 206 0.74 -9.87 -11.17
N LEU A 207 2.07 -9.79 -11.13
CA LEU A 207 2.83 -8.64 -11.61
C LEU A 207 2.59 -8.42 -13.12
N GLU A 208 2.16 -7.22 -13.49
CA GLU A 208 1.95 -6.82 -14.87
C GLU A 208 3.23 -6.21 -15.46
N GLU A 209 4.00 -7.03 -16.16
CA GLU A 209 5.32 -6.64 -16.66
C GLU A 209 5.28 -5.60 -17.78
N SER A 210 4.19 -5.50 -18.53
CA SER A 210 4.04 -4.52 -19.62
C SER A 210 4.16 -3.07 -19.10
N GLN A 211 3.72 -2.82 -17.87
CA GLN A 211 3.77 -1.51 -17.24
C GLN A 211 5.13 -1.20 -16.56
N ARG A 212 6.02 -2.19 -16.45
CA ARG A 212 7.32 -2.03 -15.78
C ARG A 212 8.27 -1.12 -16.54
N LYS A 213 8.22 -1.15 -17.88
CA LYS A 213 9.07 -0.32 -18.74
C LYS A 213 8.74 1.16 -18.58
N ASP A 214 7.46 1.49 -18.49
CA ASP A 214 6.99 2.88 -18.37
C ASP A 214 7.35 3.49 -17.00
N LEU A 215 7.38 2.67 -15.94
CA LEU A 215 7.78 3.07 -14.58
C LEU A 215 9.30 3.31 -14.46
N ILE A 216 10.12 2.66 -15.29
CA ILE A 216 11.59 2.81 -15.30
C ILE A 216 12.00 4.02 -16.13
N THR A 217 11.38 4.24 -17.28
CA THR A 217 11.75 5.30 -18.22
C THR A 217 11.55 6.71 -17.64
N GLN A 218 10.61 6.88 -16.70
CA GLN A 218 10.39 8.16 -16.03
C GLN A 218 11.43 8.48 -14.94
N ARG A 219 12.11 7.47 -14.37
CA ARG A 219 13.19 7.69 -13.38
C ARG A 219 14.51 8.13 -14.00
N ASP A 220 14.74 7.75 -15.26
CA ASP A 220 16.01 8.00 -15.97
C ASP A 220 16.02 9.35 -16.72
N CYS A 221 14.89 10.06 -16.80
CA CYS A 221 14.81 11.37 -17.43
C CYS A 221 15.09 12.57 -16.50
N ASP A 222 15.21 12.33 -15.20
CA ASP A 222 15.35 13.38 -14.17
C ASP A 222 16.72 13.32 -13.44
N LEU A 223 17.76 12.71 -14.04
CA LEU A 223 19.17 12.71 -13.59
C LEU A 223 20.04 13.58 -14.54
#